data_4789f0b248d4cfce9aa65977d941087a
#
_entry.id   4789f0b248d4cfce9aa65977d941087a
#
_cell.length_a   1.000
_cell.length_b   1.000
_cell.length_c   1.000
_cell.angle_alpha   90.00
_cell.angle_beta   90.00
_cell.angle_gamma   90.00
#
_symmetry.space_group_name_H-M   'P 1'
#
loop_
_entity.id
_entity.type
_entity.pdbx_description
1 polymer ?
#
loop_
_entity_poly.entity_id
_entity_poly.type
_entity_poly.pdbx_seq_one_letter_code
_entity_poly.pdbx_strand_id
1 'polypeptide(L)'
;MENETIKERFLGTIFGQAVGDALGLSTEFMSKQEVDRFYPNGIEDYSQIVQDDHRRRWQRGDWTDDTDMMLCILDSFVACQKVVILDIARRFKEWMMNGGMGIGRHTYNVMALVDYTSNPQKAAEIIWKMGKKKAAANGAVMRTSVVGLLKDNVANNVAGAILGAKFGINQIPEEWKDGLLHASMLHDKVQNLYAMLR
;
A
#
# COMPACT_ATOMS: atom_id res chain seq x y z
N MET A 1 -1.10 -20.47 -20.34
CA MET A 1 -1.10 -21.03 -18.95
C MET A 1 -0.05 -20.35 -18.06
N GLU A 2 1.26 -20.44 -18.34
CA GLU A 2 2.28 -19.83 -17.44
C GLU A 2 2.17 -18.31 -17.33
N ASN A 3 1.95 -17.62 -18.45
CA ASN A 3 1.78 -16.17 -18.49
C ASN A 3 0.49 -15.69 -17.79
N GLU A 4 -0.59 -16.46 -17.85
CA GLU A 4 -1.84 -16.16 -17.18
C GLU A 4 -1.70 -16.28 -15.67
N THR A 5 -0.99 -17.31 -15.20
CA THR A 5 -0.67 -17.51 -13.79
C THR A 5 0.18 -16.37 -13.20
N ILE A 6 1.13 -15.81 -13.96
CA ILE A 6 1.94 -14.66 -13.52
C ILE A 6 1.07 -13.41 -13.37
N LYS A 7 0.18 -13.14 -14.33
CA LYS A 7 -0.75 -12.02 -14.27
C LYS A 7 -1.70 -12.12 -13.07
N GLU A 8 -2.25 -13.30 -12.81
CA GLU A 8 -3.11 -13.56 -11.65
C GLU A 8 -2.39 -13.32 -10.33
N ARG A 9 -1.10 -13.68 -10.24
CA ARG A 9 -0.28 -13.40 -9.06
C ARG A 9 0.02 -11.91 -8.89
N PHE A 10 0.24 -11.17 -9.96
CA PHE A 10 0.41 -9.71 -9.92
C PHE A 10 -0.88 -9.05 -9.42
N LEU A 11 -2.01 -9.39 -10.02
CA LEU A 11 -3.32 -8.94 -9.55
C LEU A 11 -3.52 -9.32 -8.08
N GLY A 12 -3.28 -10.57 -7.71
CA GLY A 12 -3.40 -11.05 -6.34
C GLY A 12 -2.54 -10.27 -5.35
N THR A 13 -1.29 -9.95 -5.70
CA THR A 13 -0.39 -9.16 -4.83
C THR A 13 -0.93 -7.76 -4.58
N ILE A 14 -1.33 -7.06 -5.62
CA ILE A 14 -1.78 -5.67 -5.53
C ILE A 14 -3.16 -5.58 -4.88
N PHE A 15 -4.11 -6.41 -5.30
CA PHE A 15 -5.43 -6.48 -4.65
C PHE A 15 -5.35 -6.98 -3.22
N GLY A 16 -4.51 -7.98 -2.94
CA GLY A 16 -4.30 -8.49 -1.59
C GLY A 16 -3.77 -7.43 -0.63
N GLN A 17 -2.86 -6.57 -1.10
CA GLN A 17 -2.42 -5.42 -0.31
C GLN A 17 -3.56 -4.42 -0.09
N ALA A 18 -4.27 -4.00 -1.13
CA ALA A 18 -5.34 -3.02 -1.03
C ALA A 18 -6.50 -3.50 -0.13
N VAL A 19 -6.89 -4.77 -0.27
CA VAL A 19 -7.89 -5.40 0.61
C VAL A 19 -7.40 -5.47 2.04
N GLY A 20 -6.14 -5.88 2.25
CA GLY A 20 -5.54 -5.96 3.58
C GLY A 20 -5.45 -4.61 4.27
N ASP A 21 -5.11 -3.54 3.53
CA ASP A 21 -5.05 -2.15 4.00
C ASP A 21 -6.47 -1.64 4.34
N ALA A 22 -7.43 -1.77 3.42
CA ALA A 22 -8.80 -1.32 3.63
C ALA A 22 -9.49 -2.04 4.81
N LEU A 23 -9.23 -3.33 5.01
CA LEU A 23 -9.71 -4.07 6.18
C LEU A 23 -8.93 -3.69 7.44
N GLY A 24 -7.62 -3.48 7.34
CA GLY A 24 -6.75 -3.08 8.45
C GLY A 24 -7.16 -1.75 9.06
N LEU A 25 -7.60 -0.80 8.24
CA LEU A 25 -8.15 0.49 8.68
C LEU A 25 -9.28 0.31 9.71
N SER A 26 -10.06 -0.76 9.61
CA SER A 26 -11.19 -1.04 10.51
C SER A 26 -10.79 -1.16 11.99
N THR A 27 -9.58 -1.64 12.26
CA THR A 27 -9.08 -1.89 13.62
C THR A 27 -7.87 -1.02 13.99
N GLU A 28 -7.42 -0.16 13.09
CA GLU A 28 -6.28 0.73 13.33
C GLU A 28 -6.51 1.57 14.60
N PHE A 29 -5.50 1.60 15.48
CA PHE A 29 -5.52 2.25 16.80
C PHE A 29 -6.58 1.74 17.80
N MET A 30 -7.30 0.67 17.51
CA MET A 30 -8.19 0.03 18.48
C MET A 30 -7.40 -0.84 19.46
N SER A 31 -7.80 -0.80 20.72
CA SER A 31 -7.40 -1.81 21.70
C SER A 31 -8.09 -3.15 21.39
N LYS A 32 -7.52 -4.25 21.90
CA LYS A 32 -8.14 -5.57 21.75
C LYS A 32 -9.59 -5.60 22.24
N GLN A 33 -9.89 -4.90 23.35
CA GLN A 33 -11.25 -4.83 23.91
C GLN A 33 -12.23 -4.11 22.97
N GLU A 34 -11.77 -3.07 22.26
CA GLU A 34 -12.58 -2.37 21.27
C GLU A 34 -12.81 -3.26 20.06
N VAL A 35 -11.79 -3.98 19.57
CA VAL A 35 -11.94 -4.94 18.46
C VAL A 35 -12.97 -6.02 18.84
N ASP A 36 -12.83 -6.65 20.01
CA ASP A 36 -13.76 -7.69 20.49
C ASP A 36 -15.20 -7.15 20.63
N ARG A 37 -15.35 -5.86 20.99
CA ARG A 37 -16.66 -5.19 21.12
C ARG A 37 -17.31 -4.87 19.78
N PHE A 38 -16.56 -4.30 18.86
CA PHE A 38 -17.11 -3.83 17.57
C PHE A 38 -17.17 -4.94 16.53
N TYR A 39 -16.27 -5.90 16.60
CA TYR A 39 -16.13 -6.98 15.62
C TYR A 39 -16.02 -8.37 16.27
N PRO A 40 -17.00 -8.78 17.09
CA PRO A 40 -16.92 -10.04 17.85
C PRO A 40 -16.85 -11.28 16.95
N ASN A 41 -17.34 -11.18 15.70
CA ASN A 41 -17.31 -12.26 14.71
C ASN A 41 -16.33 -11.97 13.56
N GLY A 42 -15.47 -10.96 13.69
CA GLY A 42 -14.66 -10.46 12.58
C GLY A 42 -15.41 -9.48 11.68
N ILE A 43 -14.84 -9.20 10.51
CA ILE A 43 -15.39 -8.28 9.49
C ILE A 43 -15.57 -9.10 8.22
N GLU A 44 -16.80 -9.13 7.71
CA GLU A 44 -17.17 -9.85 6.49
C GLU A 44 -17.37 -8.91 5.31
N ASP A 45 -17.69 -7.62 5.58
CA ASP A 45 -17.99 -6.61 4.57
C ASP A 45 -17.51 -5.22 5.03
N TYR A 46 -17.07 -4.37 4.10
CA TYR A 46 -16.62 -3.01 4.40
C TYR A 46 -17.72 -2.13 5.02
N SER A 47 -19.00 -2.41 4.77
CA SER A 47 -20.11 -1.67 5.38
C SER A 47 -20.15 -1.76 6.90
N GLN A 48 -19.56 -2.82 7.47
CA GLN A 48 -19.46 -3.05 8.91
C GLN A 48 -18.41 -2.16 9.57
N ILE A 49 -17.52 -1.52 8.80
CA ILE A 49 -16.46 -0.66 9.36
C ILE A 49 -17.07 0.50 10.11
N VAL A 50 -16.78 0.57 11.41
CA VAL A 50 -17.21 1.66 12.30
C VAL A 50 -16.65 2.99 11.82
N GLN A 51 -17.52 3.99 11.72
CA GLN A 51 -17.18 5.35 11.25
C GLN A 51 -17.01 6.30 12.45
N ASP A 52 -15.93 6.10 13.21
CA ASP A 52 -15.51 7.00 14.28
C ASP A 52 -14.72 8.21 13.75
N ASP A 53 -14.19 9.05 14.65
CA ASP A 53 -13.44 10.27 14.29
C ASP A 53 -12.18 10.00 13.46
N HIS A 54 -11.60 8.82 13.59
CA HIS A 54 -10.45 8.41 12.79
C HIS A 54 -10.89 7.92 11.41
N ARG A 55 -11.82 6.93 11.35
CA ARG A 55 -12.17 6.17 10.16
C ARG A 55 -13.09 6.92 9.21
N ARG A 56 -13.92 7.84 9.68
CA ARG A 56 -14.80 8.67 8.84
C ARG A 56 -14.07 9.57 7.84
N ARG A 57 -12.74 9.67 7.92
CA ARG A 57 -11.90 10.37 6.95
C ARG A 57 -11.79 9.62 5.62
N TRP A 58 -12.03 8.31 5.62
CA TRP A 58 -12.07 7.45 4.46
C TRP A 58 -13.49 6.94 4.21
N GLN A 59 -13.80 6.73 2.96
CA GLN A 59 -15.01 5.99 2.61
C GLN A 59 -14.84 4.51 2.89
N ARG A 60 -15.92 3.79 3.12
CA ARG A 60 -15.86 2.33 3.29
C ARG A 60 -15.35 1.66 2.02
N GLY A 61 -14.39 0.75 2.15
CA GLY A 61 -13.70 0.13 1.02
C GLY A 61 -12.57 0.95 0.44
N ASP A 62 -12.27 2.12 1.02
CA ASP A 62 -11.06 2.88 0.71
C ASP A 62 -9.87 2.33 1.49
N TRP A 63 -8.67 2.58 1.00
CA TRP A 63 -7.39 2.22 1.62
C TRP A 63 -6.66 3.45 2.15
N THR A 64 -5.47 3.26 2.71
CA THR A 64 -4.66 4.32 3.33
C THR A 64 -3.36 4.59 2.57
N ASP A 65 -2.39 5.23 3.24
CA ASP A 65 -1.06 5.49 2.70
C ASP A 65 -0.27 4.22 2.37
N ASP A 66 -0.62 3.09 2.96
CA ASP A 66 0.02 1.80 2.68
C ASP A 66 -0.10 1.45 1.19
N THR A 67 -1.29 1.51 0.64
CA THR A 67 -1.55 1.22 -0.77
C THR A 67 -1.19 2.39 -1.67
N ASP A 68 -1.54 3.63 -1.31
CA ASP A 68 -1.22 4.81 -2.13
C ASP A 68 0.28 4.93 -2.39
N MET A 69 1.11 4.75 -1.38
CA MET A 69 2.56 4.83 -1.53
C MET A 69 3.13 3.63 -2.30
N MET A 70 2.54 2.44 -2.19
CA MET A 70 2.87 1.30 -3.04
C MET A 70 2.57 1.63 -4.51
N LEU A 71 1.42 2.24 -4.80
CA LEU A 71 1.03 2.66 -6.16
C LEU A 71 1.97 3.75 -6.72
N CYS A 72 2.47 4.67 -5.90
CA CYS A 72 3.49 5.62 -6.32
C CYS A 72 4.78 4.93 -6.81
N ILE A 73 5.19 3.84 -6.14
CA ILE A 73 6.36 3.03 -6.56
C ILE A 73 6.05 2.32 -7.88
N LEU A 74 4.87 1.71 -7.99
CA LEU A 74 4.42 1.04 -9.21
C LEU A 74 4.40 1.99 -10.40
N ASP A 75 3.80 3.16 -10.24
CA ASP A 75 3.69 4.18 -11.29
C ASP A 75 5.07 4.71 -11.72
N SER A 76 6.00 4.87 -10.78
CA SER A 76 7.38 5.24 -11.10
C SER A 76 8.04 4.16 -11.95
N PHE A 77 7.87 2.91 -11.57
CA PHE A 77 8.47 1.80 -12.30
C PHE A 77 7.90 1.67 -13.72
N VAL A 78 6.57 1.76 -13.88
CA VAL A 78 5.92 1.71 -15.19
C VAL A 78 6.40 2.86 -16.09
N ALA A 79 6.51 4.07 -15.55
CA ALA A 79 6.93 5.24 -16.30
C ALA A 79 8.43 5.21 -16.69
N CYS A 80 9.29 4.76 -15.77
CA CYS A 80 10.74 4.80 -15.94
C CYS A 80 11.33 3.49 -16.48
N GLN A 81 10.57 2.39 -16.49
CA GLN A 81 10.98 1.01 -16.83
C GLN A 81 12.17 0.49 -16.01
N LYS A 82 12.41 1.08 -14.87
CA LYS A 82 13.45 0.74 -13.89
C LYS A 82 13.17 1.42 -12.56
N VAL A 83 13.83 0.95 -11.51
CA VAL A 83 13.76 1.62 -10.20
C VAL A 83 14.53 2.93 -10.24
N VAL A 84 13.81 4.07 -10.13
CA VAL A 84 14.38 5.42 -10.09
C VAL A 84 14.00 6.09 -8.76
N ILE A 85 14.91 6.06 -7.79
CA ILE A 85 14.66 6.54 -6.42
C ILE A 85 14.18 8.00 -6.39
N LEU A 86 14.73 8.86 -7.25
CA LEU A 86 14.33 10.28 -7.28
C LEU A 86 12.92 10.46 -7.87
N ASP A 87 12.51 9.64 -8.83
CA ASP A 87 11.13 9.69 -9.35
C ASP A 87 10.12 9.18 -8.31
N ILE A 88 10.46 8.10 -7.59
CA ILE A 88 9.65 7.61 -6.47
C ILE A 88 9.51 8.71 -5.40
N ALA A 89 10.61 9.35 -5.02
CA ALA A 89 10.59 10.43 -4.03
C ALA A 89 9.72 11.62 -4.49
N ARG A 90 9.80 11.99 -5.77
CA ARG A 90 8.95 13.04 -6.34
C ARG A 90 7.48 12.66 -6.26
N ARG A 91 7.10 11.44 -6.65
CA ARG A 91 5.70 10.95 -6.58
C ARG A 91 5.17 10.92 -5.15
N PHE A 92 5.97 10.46 -4.18
CA PHE A 92 5.60 10.52 -2.77
C PHE A 92 5.35 11.95 -2.30
N LYS A 93 6.20 12.89 -2.71
CA LYS A 93 6.04 14.31 -2.37
C LYS A 93 4.77 14.88 -3.00
N GLU A 94 4.53 14.60 -4.27
CA GLU A 94 3.32 15.01 -4.99
C GLU A 94 2.06 14.44 -4.33
N TRP A 95 2.05 13.16 -4.01
CA TRP A 95 0.94 12.52 -3.28
C TRP A 95 0.66 13.22 -1.96
N MET A 96 1.69 13.46 -1.14
CA MET A 96 1.55 14.18 0.13
C MET A 96 0.99 15.60 -0.05
N MET A 97 1.46 16.33 -1.06
CA MET A 97 1.03 17.73 -1.33
C MET A 97 -0.38 17.80 -1.92
N ASN A 98 -0.85 16.75 -2.56
CA ASN A 98 -2.20 16.65 -3.14
C ASN A 98 -3.24 16.04 -2.19
N GLY A 99 -2.96 16.04 -0.88
CA GLY A 99 -3.91 15.63 0.14
C GLY A 99 -3.83 14.15 0.53
N GLY A 100 -2.68 13.49 0.30
CA GLY A 100 -2.45 12.11 0.77
C GLY A 100 -2.74 11.94 2.25
N MET A 101 -3.57 10.96 2.59
CA MET A 101 -4.06 10.72 3.95
C MET A 101 -3.39 9.49 4.56
N GLY A 102 -3.40 9.43 5.90
CA GLY A 102 -2.85 8.28 6.64
C GLY A 102 -1.37 8.41 6.99
N ILE A 103 -0.65 9.28 6.31
CA ILE A 103 0.81 9.41 6.43
C ILE A 103 1.30 9.47 7.88
N GLY A 104 2.15 8.54 8.26
CA GLY A 104 2.79 8.51 9.57
C GLY A 104 3.75 9.69 9.78
N ARG A 105 3.80 10.22 11.03
CA ARG A 105 4.62 11.39 11.40
C ARG A 105 6.08 11.29 10.92
N HIS A 106 6.71 10.13 11.03
CA HIS A 106 8.10 9.96 10.61
C HIS A 106 8.25 10.15 9.11
N THR A 107 7.42 9.49 8.31
CA THR A 107 7.39 9.59 6.85
C THR A 107 7.09 11.03 6.41
N TYR A 108 6.09 11.67 7.02
CA TYR A 108 5.78 13.08 6.77
C TYR A 108 7.00 13.99 7.00
N ASN A 109 7.66 13.85 8.15
CA ASN A 109 8.83 14.69 8.49
C ASN A 109 9.98 14.51 7.47
N VAL A 110 10.21 13.30 6.98
CA VAL A 110 11.19 13.04 5.92
C VAL A 110 10.82 13.76 4.64
N MET A 111 9.58 13.60 4.18
CA MET A 111 9.12 14.18 2.93
C MET A 111 8.92 15.70 3.01
N ALA A 112 8.76 16.27 4.21
CA ALA A 112 8.64 17.70 4.42
C ALA A 112 9.97 18.46 4.22
N LEU A 113 11.12 17.77 4.32
CA LEU A 113 12.42 18.44 4.10
C LEU A 113 12.53 18.99 2.67
N VAL A 114 13.15 20.16 2.54
CA VAL A 114 13.30 20.88 1.27
C VAL A 114 14.01 20.01 0.23
N ASP A 115 15.12 19.37 0.64
CA ASP A 115 15.96 18.58 -0.25
C ASP A 115 15.50 17.13 -0.44
N TYR A 116 14.30 16.76 0.05
CA TYR A 116 13.82 15.38 -0.01
C TYR A 116 13.82 14.83 -1.43
N THR A 117 13.32 15.58 -2.41
CA THR A 117 13.20 15.11 -3.80
C THR A 117 14.53 15.03 -4.54
N SER A 118 15.55 15.74 -4.06
CA SER A 118 16.91 15.69 -4.63
C SER A 118 17.83 14.70 -3.89
N ASN A 119 17.60 14.48 -2.58
CA ASN A 119 18.39 13.56 -1.77
C ASN A 119 17.53 12.87 -0.69
N PRO A 120 16.65 11.93 -1.07
CA PRO A 120 15.71 11.29 -0.14
C PRO A 120 16.41 10.48 0.95
N GLN A 121 17.56 9.88 0.65
CA GLN A 121 18.33 9.10 1.63
C GLN A 121 18.90 10.02 2.72
N LYS A 122 19.46 11.16 2.33
CA LYS A 122 19.96 12.17 3.27
C LYS A 122 18.82 12.72 4.15
N ALA A 123 17.67 13.01 3.56
CA ALA A 123 16.49 13.45 4.29
C ALA A 123 16.06 12.42 5.35
N ALA A 124 15.99 11.14 4.96
CA ALA A 124 15.65 10.06 5.88
C ALA A 124 16.68 9.92 7.02
N GLU A 125 17.97 10.01 6.70
CA GLU A 125 19.06 9.96 7.69
C GLU A 125 18.97 11.10 8.71
N ILE A 126 18.70 12.33 8.26
CA ILE A 126 18.54 13.50 9.13
C ILE A 126 17.42 13.27 10.14
N ILE A 127 16.22 12.91 9.68
CA ILE A 127 15.06 12.71 10.56
C ILE A 127 15.29 11.53 11.50
N TRP A 128 15.90 10.45 11.03
CA TRP A 128 16.25 9.31 11.89
C TRP A 128 17.23 9.69 13.00
N LYS A 129 18.26 10.47 12.68
CA LYS A 129 19.21 10.99 13.67
C LYS A 129 18.54 11.93 14.67
N MET A 130 17.66 12.84 14.20
CA MET A 130 16.88 13.72 15.08
C MET A 130 15.99 12.93 16.04
N GLY A 131 15.43 11.81 15.59
CA GLY A 131 14.68 10.84 16.40
C GLY A 131 15.58 9.95 17.30
N LYS A 132 16.83 10.33 17.53
CA LYS A 132 17.83 9.58 18.34
C LYS A 132 18.00 8.12 17.85
N LYS A 133 17.82 7.87 16.56
CA LYS A 133 17.94 6.56 15.90
C LYS A 133 16.96 5.51 16.43
N LYS A 134 15.84 5.91 17.04
CA LYS A 134 14.84 5.03 17.64
C LYS A 134 13.61 4.80 16.76
N ALA A 135 13.48 5.55 15.67
CA ALA A 135 12.33 5.39 14.79
C ALA A 135 12.43 4.09 13.97
N ALA A 136 11.44 3.22 14.13
CA ALA A 136 11.23 2.02 13.33
C ALA A 136 9.83 2.12 12.69
N ALA A 137 9.67 3.09 11.79
CA ALA A 137 8.38 3.35 11.16
C ALA A 137 8.02 2.22 10.18
N ASN A 138 6.77 1.74 10.24
CA ASN A 138 6.22 0.74 9.33
C ASN A 138 6.28 1.18 7.86
N GLY A 139 6.25 2.47 7.59
CA GLY A 139 6.24 3.04 6.25
C GLY A 139 7.34 2.55 5.29
N ALA A 140 8.41 1.93 5.79
CA ALA A 140 9.43 1.33 4.92
C ALA A 140 9.03 -0.07 4.40
N VAL A 141 8.12 -0.77 5.08
CA VAL A 141 7.70 -2.14 4.77
C VAL A 141 6.39 -2.15 4.00
N MET A 142 5.38 -1.43 4.48
CA MET A 142 4.01 -1.43 3.98
C MET A 142 3.88 -1.19 2.47
N ARG A 143 4.76 -0.38 1.88
CA ARG A 143 4.71 0.06 0.47
C ARG A 143 5.58 -0.75 -0.49
N THR A 144 6.29 -1.79 -0.02
CA THR A 144 7.33 -2.46 -0.82
C THR A 144 6.85 -3.73 -1.53
N SER A 145 5.59 -4.12 -1.38
CA SER A 145 5.04 -5.33 -2.01
C SER A 145 5.28 -5.38 -3.52
N VAL A 146 5.07 -4.26 -4.19
CA VAL A 146 5.26 -4.13 -5.65
C VAL A 146 6.73 -4.33 -6.07
N VAL A 147 7.70 -4.02 -5.21
CA VAL A 147 9.13 -4.20 -5.52
C VAL A 147 9.48 -5.66 -5.76
N GLY A 148 8.78 -6.59 -5.09
CA GLY A 148 8.94 -8.02 -5.31
C GLY A 148 8.45 -8.49 -6.68
N LEU A 149 7.51 -7.79 -7.29
CA LEU A 149 7.00 -8.08 -8.64
C LEU A 149 7.99 -7.66 -9.75
N LEU A 150 8.94 -6.78 -9.43
CA LEU A 150 9.91 -6.22 -10.37
C LEU A 150 11.16 -7.11 -10.55
N LYS A 151 11.27 -8.18 -9.76
CA LYS A 151 12.29 -9.23 -9.89
C LYS A 151 11.58 -10.57 -9.90
N ASP A 152 12.09 -11.54 -10.65
CA ASP A 152 11.52 -12.89 -10.82
C ASP A 152 11.29 -13.70 -9.52
N ASN A 153 11.48 -13.07 -8.36
CA ASN A 153 11.27 -13.65 -7.04
C ASN A 153 10.06 -13.01 -6.33
N VAL A 154 8.90 -13.59 -6.53
CA VAL A 154 7.60 -13.20 -5.92
C VAL A 154 7.55 -13.46 -4.39
N ALA A 155 8.66 -13.75 -3.72
CA ALA A 155 8.64 -14.46 -2.44
C ALA A 155 8.55 -13.61 -1.17
N ASN A 156 8.62 -12.27 -1.19
CA ASN A 156 8.87 -11.50 0.05
C ASN A 156 7.99 -10.25 0.22
N ASN A 157 6.67 -10.43 0.37
CA ASN A 157 5.79 -9.27 0.58
C ASN A 157 4.79 -9.46 1.72
N VAL A 158 4.34 -8.34 2.31
CA VAL A 158 3.40 -8.19 3.43
C VAL A 158 2.21 -9.18 3.37
N ALA A 159 1.66 -9.60 4.49
CA ALA A 159 0.77 -10.78 4.59
C ALA A 159 -0.35 -10.88 3.54
N GLY A 160 -1.08 -9.80 3.25
CA GLY A 160 -2.12 -9.79 2.21
C GLY A 160 -1.55 -9.95 0.80
N ALA A 161 -0.47 -9.22 0.50
CA ALA A 161 0.25 -9.35 -0.75
C ALA A 161 0.90 -10.73 -0.91
N ILE A 162 1.42 -11.33 0.18
CA ILE A 162 1.96 -12.69 0.19
C ILE A 162 0.89 -13.72 -0.16
N LEU A 163 -0.28 -13.62 0.45
CA LEU A 163 -1.40 -14.53 0.17
C LEU A 163 -1.88 -14.35 -1.27
N GLY A 164 -2.04 -13.11 -1.73
CA GLY A 164 -2.42 -12.81 -3.11
C GLY A 164 -1.37 -13.29 -4.14
N ALA A 165 -0.08 -13.10 -3.87
CA ALA A 165 1.00 -13.60 -4.71
C ALA A 165 1.05 -15.13 -4.76
N LYS A 166 0.76 -15.79 -3.64
CA LYS A 166 0.77 -17.24 -3.52
C LYS A 166 -0.44 -17.89 -4.20
N PHE A 167 -1.61 -17.36 -3.99
CA PHE A 167 -2.88 -17.98 -4.37
C PHE A 167 -3.56 -17.34 -5.59
N GLY A 168 -3.10 -16.16 -6.01
CA GLY A 168 -3.67 -15.38 -7.10
C GLY A 168 -4.96 -14.64 -6.69
N ILE A 169 -5.43 -13.78 -7.60
CA ILE A 169 -6.62 -12.94 -7.36
C ILE A 169 -7.91 -13.75 -7.17
N ASN A 170 -7.99 -14.92 -7.78
CA ASN A 170 -9.18 -15.77 -7.75
C ASN A 170 -9.46 -16.38 -6.36
N GLN A 171 -8.49 -16.32 -5.43
CA GLN A 171 -8.66 -16.77 -4.04
C GLN A 171 -9.01 -15.64 -3.08
N ILE A 172 -9.03 -14.40 -3.55
CA ILE A 172 -9.56 -13.27 -2.77
C ILE A 172 -11.08 -13.27 -2.95
N PRO A 173 -11.87 -13.28 -1.86
CA PRO A 173 -13.33 -13.22 -1.94
C PRO A 173 -13.81 -12.08 -2.83
N GLU A 174 -14.84 -12.35 -3.66
CA GLU A 174 -15.36 -11.37 -4.63
C GLU A 174 -15.87 -10.11 -3.92
N GLU A 175 -16.60 -10.26 -2.82
CA GLU A 175 -17.15 -9.17 -2.03
C GLU A 175 -16.05 -8.19 -1.56
N TRP A 176 -14.85 -8.67 -1.30
CA TRP A 176 -13.73 -7.81 -0.90
C TRP A 176 -13.06 -7.13 -2.09
N LYS A 177 -12.99 -7.79 -3.24
CA LYS A 177 -12.46 -7.18 -4.46
C LYS A 177 -13.40 -6.10 -5.00
N ASP A 178 -14.67 -6.44 -5.08
CA ASP A 178 -15.70 -5.56 -5.62
C ASP A 178 -16.06 -4.42 -4.66
N GLY A 179 -15.91 -4.66 -3.35
CA GLY A 179 -16.11 -3.66 -2.30
C GLY A 179 -15.00 -2.62 -2.18
N LEU A 180 -13.84 -2.82 -2.83
CA LEU A 180 -12.79 -1.80 -2.88
C LEU A 180 -13.25 -0.59 -3.71
N LEU A 181 -13.12 0.60 -3.15
CA LEU A 181 -13.58 1.85 -3.78
C LEU A 181 -12.95 2.09 -5.16
N HIS A 182 -11.68 1.68 -5.33
CA HIS A 182 -10.89 1.96 -6.53
C HIS A 182 -10.43 0.68 -7.27
N ALA A 183 -11.21 -0.42 -7.20
CA ALA A 183 -10.87 -1.71 -7.80
C ALA A 183 -10.51 -1.62 -9.30
N SER A 184 -11.27 -0.86 -10.09
CA SER A 184 -11.02 -0.68 -11.52
C SER A 184 -9.65 -0.06 -11.80
N MET A 185 -9.25 0.95 -11.03
CA MET A 185 -7.95 1.59 -11.16
C MET A 185 -6.80 0.63 -10.85
N LEU A 186 -6.96 -0.26 -9.87
CA LEU A 186 -5.96 -1.31 -9.60
C LEU A 186 -5.81 -2.27 -10.78
N HIS A 187 -6.91 -2.69 -11.39
CA HIS A 187 -6.86 -3.52 -12.60
C HIS A 187 -6.07 -2.86 -13.72
N ASP A 188 -6.35 -1.59 -14.03
CA ASP A 188 -5.67 -0.85 -15.09
C ASP A 188 -4.16 -0.73 -14.82
N LYS A 189 -3.78 -0.42 -13.58
CA LYS A 189 -2.37 -0.34 -13.18
C LYS A 189 -1.63 -1.67 -13.34
N VAL A 190 -2.25 -2.79 -12.98
CA VAL A 190 -1.65 -4.13 -13.17
C VAL A 190 -1.55 -4.48 -14.65
N GLN A 191 -2.55 -4.15 -15.48
CA GLN A 191 -2.46 -4.34 -16.93
C GLN A 191 -1.27 -3.59 -17.52
N ASN A 192 -1.07 -2.32 -17.13
CA ASN A 192 0.05 -1.52 -17.58
C ASN A 192 1.40 -2.10 -17.16
N LEU A 193 1.53 -2.53 -15.89
CA LEU A 193 2.73 -3.21 -15.41
C LEU A 193 3.00 -4.49 -16.22
N TYR A 194 1.99 -5.32 -16.40
CA TYR A 194 2.13 -6.59 -17.09
C TYR A 194 2.49 -6.41 -18.57
N ALA A 195 1.91 -5.40 -19.24
CA ALA A 195 2.23 -5.06 -20.61
C ALA A 195 3.69 -4.60 -20.79
N MET A 196 4.23 -3.89 -19.78
CA MET A 196 5.61 -3.41 -19.79
C MET A 196 6.63 -4.54 -19.57
N LEU A 197 6.28 -5.58 -18.80
CA LEU A 197 7.19 -6.69 -18.47
C LEU A 197 7.27 -7.78 -19.56
N ARG A 198 6.49 -7.66 -20.61
CA ARG A 198 6.52 -8.51 -21.81
C ARG A 198 7.43 -7.96 -22.88
#